data_021975df6afd22c692d7fbdaa34f1537
#
_entry.id   021975df6afd22c692d7fbdaa34f1537
#
_cell.length_a   1.000
_cell.length_b   1.000
_cell.length_c   1.000
_cell.angle_alpha   90.00
_cell.angle_beta   90.00
_cell.angle_gamma   90.00
#
_symmetry.space_group_name_H-M   'P 1'
#
loop_
_entity.id
_entity.type
_entity.pdbx_description
1 polymer ?
#
loop_
_entity_poly.entity_id
_entity_poly.type
_entity_poly.pdbx_seq_one_letter_code
_entity_poly.pdbx_strand_id
1 'polypeptide(L)'
;MCIRDRKSTIAKVISFCLWLEKDVLMRRNTDYVSWSFVEKQLLEFHKLKNYLNEGYAIFFVGDAIDFCYTKDMCFAKLKDGFERCKIGKVAYIPAERNAVTLPNIASLKMPEYNTRSFIFDWLEVHQKFQKKNAVDLLKLKLKYYYDESSQKDMIVLEDGKEIGLEEASSGLQSVVPLYVYVYYLTHWIYDHQEDISFEKKDRIEGALSREYIKMFSKQMNVVMDEEFLNQAVKEAKLSPGFKKILGTAKTLKKAGNDSLDNLLETVLELEENISHPHYSNIIVEEPELNLFPETQKDLIYDLLEMINSGRDHLLMTTHSPYLLYALNNCMLGALVQENIPEEEEGLQKMKDSFVKPEDVSVWEIKNGKFFPYKENPNYTIQDERGLIRNNYFDRIMKNIMTDFAALMDYCDED
;
A
#
# COMPACT_ATOMS: atom_id res chain seq x y z
N MET A 1 -27.84 2.81 11.95
CA MET A 1 -26.68 2.50 11.09
C MET A 1 -25.75 3.70 11.16
N CYS A 2 -24.59 3.55 11.77
CA CYS A 2 -23.75 4.69 12.14
C CYS A 2 -22.92 5.13 10.91
N ILE A 3 -23.32 6.25 10.29
CA ILE A 3 -22.65 6.87 9.13
C ILE A 3 -21.31 7.55 9.57
N ARG A 4 -20.71 7.11 10.68
CA ARG A 4 -19.51 7.76 11.26
C ARG A 4 -18.21 7.42 10.57
N ASP A 5 -18.17 6.36 9.75
CA ASP A 5 -16.93 5.84 9.21
C ASP A 5 -16.84 5.89 7.69
N ARG A 6 -16.17 6.94 7.22
CA ARG A 6 -15.71 7.03 5.82
C ARG A 6 -14.21 6.86 5.69
N LYS A 7 -13.50 6.38 6.74
CA LYS A 7 -12.05 6.14 6.70
C LYS A 7 -11.71 5.11 5.63
N SER A 8 -12.38 3.96 5.66
CA SER A 8 -12.23 2.91 4.65
C SER A 8 -12.57 3.39 3.23
N THR A 9 -13.57 4.27 3.08
CA THR A 9 -13.90 4.85 1.77
C THR A 9 -12.74 5.68 1.23
N ILE A 10 -12.12 6.52 2.08
CA ILE A 10 -10.97 7.35 1.69
C ILE A 10 -9.76 6.47 1.36
N ALA A 11 -9.46 5.48 2.20
CA ALA A 11 -8.37 4.54 1.95
C ALA A 11 -8.53 3.79 0.61
N LYS A 12 -9.77 3.37 0.29
CA LYS A 12 -10.11 2.73 -0.99
C LYS A 12 -9.94 3.65 -2.18
N VAL A 13 -10.37 4.91 -2.07
CA VAL A 13 -10.17 5.92 -3.14
C VAL A 13 -8.67 6.20 -3.34
N ILE A 14 -7.90 6.36 -2.27
CA ILE A 14 -6.45 6.57 -2.36
C ILE A 14 -5.78 5.35 -3.00
N SER A 15 -6.14 4.13 -2.57
CA SER A 15 -5.62 2.90 -3.16
C SER A 15 -5.89 2.81 -4.66
N PHE A 16 -7.10 3.17 -5.09
CA PHE A 16 -7.45 3.22 -6.51
C PHE A 16 -6.62 4.26 -7.26
N CYS A 17 -6.46 5.47 -6.73
CA CYS A 17 -5.70 6.54 -7.39
C CYS A 17 -4.22 6.14 -7.57
N LEU A 18 -3.59 5.59 -6.54
CA LEU A 18 -2.21 5.09 -6.61
C LEU A 18 -2.08 3.90 -7.58
N TRP A 19 -3.07 3.00 -7.58
CA TRP A 19 -3.11 1.90 -8.53
C TRP A 19 -3.30 2.39 -9.97
N LEU A 20 -4.17 3.40 -10.18
CA LEU A 20 -4.40 4.01 -11.50
C LEU A 20 -3.12 4.66 -12.03
N GLU A 21 -2.42 5.43 -11.19
CA GLU A 21 -1.15 6.04 -11.56
C GLU A 21 -0.13 4.99 -12.00
N LYS A 22 0.01 3.92 -11.21
CA LYS A 22 0.85 2.77 -11.58
C LYS A 22 0.43 2.15 -12.91
N ASP A 23 -0.87 1.88 -13.11
CA ASP A 23 -1.37 1.24 -14.34
C ASP A 23 -1.15 2.13 -15.57
N VAL A 24 -1.34 3.44 -15.43
CA VAL A 24 -1.02 4.44 -16.47
C VAL A 24 0.48 4.46 -16.78
N LEU A 25 1.33 4.47 -15.75
CA LEU A 25 2.79 4.40 -15.93
C LEU A 25 3.22 3.12 -16.67
N MET A 26 2.61 1.99 -16.32
CA MET A 26 2.90 0.71 -17.00
C MET A 26 2.37 0.66 -18.44
N ARG A 27 1.28 1.36 -18.77
CA ARG A 27 0.69 1.37 -20.12
C ARG A 27 1.19 2.53 -20.97
N ARG A 28 1.75 3.58 -20.35
CA ARG A 28 2.12 4.85 -21.01
C ARG A 28 0.96 5.47 -21.80
N ASN A 29 -0.27 5.27 -21.33
CA ASN A 29 -1.51 5.71 -21.98
C ASN A 29 -2.61 5.97 -20.95
N THR A 30 -3.47 6.97 -21.22
CA THR A 30 -4.63 7.34 -20.39
C THR A 30 -5.97 7.20 -21.10
N ASP A 31 -6.02 6.87 -22.40
CA ASP A 31 -7.25 6.89 -23.24
C ASP A 31 -8.33 5.91 -22.77
N TYR A 32 -7.92 4.85 -22.05
CA TYR A 32 -8.85 3.85 -21.51
C TYR A 32 -9.58 4.30 -20.24
N VAL A 33 -9.13 5.44 -19.65
CA VAL A 33 -9.74 5.97 -18.42
C VAL A 33 -11.06 6.65 -18.74
N SER A 34 -12.14 5.93 -18.52
CA SER A 34 -13.52 6.33 -18.81
C SER A 34 -14.42 6.14 -17.60
N TRP A 35 -15.65 6.68 -17.63
CA TRP A 35 -16.64 6.44 -16.57
C TRP A 35 -16.85 4.95 -16.29
N SER A 36 -17.03 4.12 -17.31
CA SER A 36 -17.24 2.67 -17.16
C SER A 36 -16.02 1.98 -16.55
N PHE A 37 -14.81 2.42 -16.91
CA PHE A 37 -13.56 1.92 -16.31
C PHE A 37 -13.50 2.26 -14.82
N VAL A 38 -13.75 3.52 -14.43
CA VAL A 38 -13.72 3.96 -13.04
C VAL A 38 -14.87 3.32 -12.25
N GLU A 39 -16.06 3.19 -12.82
CA GLU A 39 -17.18 2.48 -12.18
C GLU A 39 -16.77 1.05 -11.81
N LYS A 40 -16.17 0.31 -12.72
CA LYS A 40 -15.71 -1.06 -12.49
C LYS A 40 -14.57 -1.13 -11.48
N GLN A 41 -13.51 -0.34 -11.67
CA GLN A 41 -12.26 -0.46 -10.92
C GLN A 41 -12.30 0.24 -9.55
N LEU A 42 -13.14 1.26 -9.38
CA LEU A 42 -13.31 1.95 -8.10
C LEU A 42 -14.60 1.55 -7.41
N LEU A 43 -15.76 1.72 -8.08
CA LEU A 43 -17.05 1.61 -7.38
C LEU A 43 -17.45 0.16 -7.13
N GLU A 44 -17.28 -0.73 -8.10
CA GLU A 44 -17.63 -2.14 -7.96
C GLU A 44 -16.55 -2.88 -7.17
N PHE A 45 -15.29 -2.76 -7.58
CA PHE A 45 -14.16 -3.45 -6.95
C PHE A 45 -14.02 -3.13 -5.46
N HIS A 46 -14.16 -1.85 -5.07
CA HIS A 46 -14.10 -1.42 -3.67
C HIS A 46 -15.46 -1.36 -2.97
N LYS A 47 -16.56 -1.79 -3.62
CA LYS A 47 -17.93 -1.77 -3.08
C LYS A 47 -18.40 -0.37 -2.67
N LEU A 48 -18.06 0.65 -3.46
CA LEU A 48 -18.35 2.06 -3.14
C LEU A 48 -19.59 2.61 -3.85
N LYS A 49 -20.28 1.84 -4.69
CA LYS A 49 -21.40 2.29 -5.53
C LYS A 49 -22.51 3.02 -4.74
N ASN A 50 -22.77 2.62 -3.50
CA ASN A 50 -23.79 3.22 -2.63
C ASN A 50 -23.25 4.28 -1.67
N TYR A 51 -21.97 4.59 -1.71
CA TYR A 51 -21.32 5.54 -0.81
C TYR A 51 -21.03 6.89 -1.46
N LEU A 52 -21.04 6.97 -2.78
CA LEU A 52 -20.87 8.22 -3.52
C LEU A 52 -22.25 8.83 -3.79
N ASN A 53 -22.50 10.00 -3.22
CA ASN A 53 -23.73 10.77 -3.42
C ASN A 53 -23.65 11.58 -4.72
N GLU A 54 -24.78 12.16 -5.20
CA GLU A 54 -24.88 12.93 -6.45
C GLU A 54 -24.00 14.17 -6.55
N GLY A 55 -23.10 14.46 -5.73
CA GLY A 55 -22.21 15.63 -5.81
C GLY A 55 -20.74 15.26 -5.54
N TYR A 56 -20.38 13.99 -5.74
CA TYR A 56 -19.00 13.59 -5.53
C TYR A 56 -18.04 14.18 -6.57
N ALA A 57 -16.84 14.48 -6.12
CA ALA A 57 -15.73 14.85 -6.97
C ALA A 57 -14.45 14.21 -6.40
N ILE A 58 -13.68 13.56 -7.26
CA ILE A 58 -12.37 13.03 -6.95
C ILE A 58 -11.37 13.76 -7.83
N PHE A 59 -10.45 14.48 -7.21
CA PHE A 59 -9.31 15.09 -7.87
C PHE A 59 -8.06 14.49 -7.23
N PHE A 60 -7.23 13.88 -8.05
CA PHE A 60 -5.96 13.32 -7.63
C PHE A 60 -4.84 13.98 -8.43
N VAL A 61 -3.85 14.47 -7.72
CA VAL A 61 -2.63 15.07 -8.25
C VAL A 61 -1.48 14.18 -7.80
N GLY A 62 -1.13 13.21 -8.63
CA GLY A 62 -0.02 12.29 -8.38
C GLY A 62 1.30 12.82 -8.94
N ASP A 63 2.33 12.00 -8.90
CA ASP A 63 3.64 12.35 -9.47
C ASP A 63 3.62 12.30 -11.00
N ALA A 64 2.94 11.30 -11.57
CA ALA A 64 2.90 11.03 -13.00
C ALA A 64 1.61 11.47 -13.69
N ILE A 65 0.49 11.53 -12.95
CA ILE A 65 -0.82 11.83 -13.52
C ILE A 65 -1.61 12.86 -12.71
N ASP A 66 -2.48 13.58 -13.42
CA ASP A 66 -3.63 14.24 -12.84
C ASP A 66 -4.88 13.43 -13.21
N PHE A 67 -5.72 13.12 -12.24
CA PHE A 67 -6.96 12.38 -12.45
C PHE A 67 -8.16 13.16 -11.90
N CYS A 68 -9.23 13.18 -12.69
CA CYS A 68 -10.50 13.80 -12.32
C CYS A 68 -11.65 12.82 -12.58
N TYR A 69 -12.52 12.66 -11.57
CA TYR A 69 -13.76 11.89 -11.70
C TYR A 69 -14.89 12.61 -10.98
N THR A 70 -15.84 13.10 -11.76
CA THR A 70 -17.04 13.80 -11.30
C THR A 70 -18.25 13.29 -12.08
N LYS A 71 -19.42 13.82 -11.82
CA LYS A 71 -20.61 13.54 -12.63
C LYS A 71 -20.42 13.96 -14.11
N ASP A 72 -19.70 15.04 -14.35
CA ASP A 72 -19.60 15.67 -15.67
C ASP A 72 -18.25 15.42 -16.36
N MET A 73 -17.23 15.03 -15.62
CA MET A 73 -15.86 14.86 -16.12
C MET A 73 -15.24 13.57 -15.62
N CYS A 74 -14.61 12.82 -16.53
CA CYS A 74 -13.80 11.66 -16.22
C CYS A 74 -12.60 11.63 -17.16
N PHE A 75 -11.41 11.87 -16.63
CA PHE A 75 -10.16 11.79 -17.40
C PHE A 75 -8.95 11.56 -16.50
N ALA A 76 -7.90 11.02 -17.08
CA ALA A 76 -6.55 11.06 -16.53
C ALA A 76 -5.65 11.75 -17.56
N LYS A 77 -4.67 12.51 -17.10
CA LYS A 77 -3.69 13.20 -17.94
C LYS A 77 -2.28 12.91 -17.42
N LEU A 78 -1.40 12.47 -18.31
CA LEU A 78 0.03 12.35 -18.02
C LEU A 78 0.65 13.74 -17.82
N LYS A 79 1.51 13.86 -16.83
CA LYS A 79 2.30 15.07 -16.57
C LYS A 79 3.58 15.06 -17.39
N ASP A 80 4.14 16.25 -17.62
CA ASP A 80 5.46 16.37 -18.25
C ASP A 80 6.51 15.73 -17.34
N GLY A 81 7.37 14.90 -17.91
CA GLY A 81 8.43 14.22 -17.18
C GLY A 81 7.99 12.95 -16.45
N PHE A 82 6.77 12.44 -16.70
CA PHE A 82 6.26 11.18 -16.12
C PHE A 82 7.18 9.98 -16.38
N GLU A 83 8.00 10.05 -17.42
CA GLU A 83 8.95 8.99 -17.78
C GLU A 83 10.00 8.73 -16.69
N ARG A 84 10.26 9.72 -15.84
CA ARG A 84 11.20 9.63 -14.71
C ARG A 84 10.57 9.08 -13.45
N CYS A 85 9.24 8.96 -13.43
CA CYS A 85 8.52 8.45 -12.27
C CYS A 85 8.79 6.97 -12.08
N LYS A 86 9.11 6.60 -10.85
CA LYS A 86 9.34 5.20 -10.48
C LYS A 86 8.01 4.49 -10.27
N ILE A 87 7.99 3.19 -10.56
CA ILE A 87 6.79 2.37 -10.38
C ILE A 87 6.85 1.67 -9.04
N GLY A 88 5.81 1.89 -8.21
CA GLY A 88 5.63 1.24 -6.92
C GLY A 88 4.69 0.03 -6.96
N LYS A 89 4.79 -0.84 -5.97
CA LYS A 89 3.74 -1.83 -5.66
C LYS A 89 2.65 -1.11 -4.86
N VAL A 90 1.39 -1.33 -5.20
CA VAL A 90 0.24 -0.87 -4.40
C VAL A 90 -0.41 -2.09 -3.78
N ALA A 91 -0.48 -2.12 -2.47
CA ALA A 91 -1.05 -3.22 -1.70
C ALA A 91 -2.16 -2.71 -0.78
N TYR A 92 -3.33 -3.33 -0.86
CA TYR A 92 -4.47 -3.02 -0.01
C TYR A 92 -4.79 -4.20 0.88
N ILE A 93 -4.63 -4.02 2.18
CA ILE A 93 -4.86 -5.03 3.22
C ILE A 93 -6.19 -4.72 3.92
N PRO A 94 -7.26 -5.45 3.61
CA PRO A 94 -8.59 -5.16 4.13
C PRO A 94 -8.74 -5.53 5.62
N ALA A 95 -9.81 -5.05 6.24
CA ALA A 95 -10.19 -5.43 7.59
C ALA A 95 -10.48 -6.95 7.68
N GLU A 96 -11.10 -7.52 6.65
CA GLU A 96 -11.45 -8.95 6.56
C GLU A 96 -10.27 -9.87 6.18
N ARG A 97 -9.03 -9.45 6.43
CA ARG A 97 -7.81 -10.20 6.07
C ARG A 97 -7.70 -11.59 6.69
N ASN A 98 -8.36 -11.82 7.83
CA ASN A 98 -8.45 -13.14 8.45
C ASN A 98 -9.24 -14.17 7.61
N ALA A 99 -9.95 -13.74 6.54
CA ALA A 99 -10.61 -14.64 5.62
C ALA A 99 -9.63 -15.62 4.94
N VAL A 100 -8.32 -15.32 4.89
CA VAL A 100 -7.30 -16.23 4.34
C VAL A 100 -7.20 -17.55 5.11
N THR A 101 -7.66 -17.59 6.36
CA THR A 101 -7.65 -18.81 7.19
C THR A 101 -8.86 -19.72 6.97
N LEU A 102 -9.81 -19.30 6.11
CA LEU A 102 -10.98 -20.12 5.81
C LEU A 102 -10.58 -21.36 4.97
N PRO A 103 -11.14 -22.55 5.31
CA PRO A 103 -10.86 -23.76 4.56
C PRO A 103 -11.18 -23.62 3.07
N ASN A 104 -10.28 -24.11 2.22
CA ASN A 104 -10.44 -24.07 0.75
C ASN A 104 -10.72 -22.69 0.16
N ILE A 105 -10.22 -21.63 0.78
CA ILE A 105 -10.45 -20.24 0.34
C ILE A 105 -10.09 -20.02 -1.15
N ALA A 106 -9.05 -20.69 -1.66
CA ALA A 106 -8.63 -20.61 -3.04
C ALA A 106 -9.69 -21.11 -4.04
N SER A 107 -10.55 -22.04 -3.63
CA SER A 107 -11.60 -22.62 -4.46
C SER A 107 -12.95 -21.92 -4.38
N LEU A 108 -13.11 -20.97 -3.44
CA LEU A 108 -14.36 -20.23 -3.27
C LEU A 108 -14.60 -19.28 -4.45
N LYS A 109 -15.80 -19.36 -5.02
CA LYS A 109 -16.24 -18.39 -6.03
C LYS A 109 -16.55 -17.06 -5.35
N MET A 110 -15.59 -16.16 -5.38
CA MET A 110 -15.75 -14.80 -4.86
C MET A 110 -15.85 -13.80 -6.02
N PRO A 111 -16.71 -12.78 -5.91
CA PRO A 111 -16.70 -11.66 -6.85
C PRO A 111 -15.34 -10.94 -6.85
N GLU A 112 -15.03 -10.23 -7.94
CA GLU A 112 -13.80 -9.45 -8.06
C GLU A 112 -13.85 -8.20 -7.14
N TYR A 113 -13.49 -8.39 -5.87
CA TYR A 113 -13.40 -7.32 -4.86
C TYR A 113 -11.98 -7.22 -4.30
N ASN A 114 -11.70 -6.11 -3.62
CA ASN A 114 -10.44 -5.86 -2.94
C ASN A 114 -10.04 -6.99 -1.97
N THR A 115 -11.00 -7.58 -1.22
CA THR A 115 -10.73 -8.72 -0.31
C THR A 115 -10.26 -9.95 -1.09
N ARG A 116 -10.85 -10.23 -2.27
CA ARG A 116 -10.40 -11.31 -3.14
C ARG A 116 -8.99 -11.06 -3.66
N SER A 117 -8.68 -9.83 -4.06
CA SER A 117 -7.33 -9.47 -4.51
C SER A 117 -6.29 -9.73 -3.41
N PHE A 118 -6.58 -9.34 -2.17
CA PHE A 118 -5.71 -9.61 -1.03
C PHE A 118 -5.53 -11.12 -0.78
N ILE A 119 -6.61 -11.93 -0.89
CA ILE A 119 -6.50 -13.37 -0.73
C ILE A 119 -5.56 -13.99 -1.78
N PHE A 120 -5.66 -13.55 -3.04
CA PHE A 120 -4.74 -14.04 -4.09
C PHE A 120 -3.31 -13.59 -3.86
N ASP A 121 -3.10 -12.34 -3.47
CA ASP A 121 -1.76 -11.85 -3.08
C ASP A 121 -1.20 -12.70 -1.91
N TRP A 122 -2.02 -13.02 -0.90
CA TRP A 122 -1.62 -13.89 0.21
C TRP A 122 -1.22 -15.29 -0.25
N LEU A 123 -2.04 -15.93 -1.11
CA LEU A 123 -1.77 -17.27 -1.64
C LEU A 123 -0.48 -17.35 -2.47
N GLU A 124 -0.02 -16.24 -3.00
CA GLU A 124 1.27 -16.13 -3.68
C GLU A 124 2.41 -15.92 -2.69
N VAL A 125 2.21 -15.06 -1.70
CA VAL A 125 3.23 -14.61 -0.75
C VAL A 125 3.54 -15.64 0.32
N HIS A 126 2.53 -16.28 0.93
CA HIS A 126 2.72 -17.20 2.05
C HIS A 126 3.68 -18.36 1.70
N GLN A 127 3.68 -18.83 0.46
CA GLN A 127 4.55 -19.92 -0.02
C GLN A 127 6.04 -19.54 -0.05
N LYS A 128 6.38 -18.26 0.00
CA LYS A 128 7.77 -17.77 0.03
C LYS A 128 8.45 -18.04 1.38
N PHE A 129 7.68 -18.16 2.46
CA PHE A 129 8.17 -18.28 3.83
C PHE A 129 8.03 -19.72 4.34
N GLN A 130 9.03 -20.53 4.04
CA GLN A 130 9.10 -21.91 4.47
C GLN A 130 9.81 -22.02 5.85
N LYS A 131 9.84 -23.22 6.46
CA LYS A 131 10.46 -23.46 7.78
C LYS A 131 11.92 -22.98 7.89
N LYS A 132 12.68 -23.02 6.78
CA LYS A 132 14.08 -22.57 6.73
C LYS A 132 14.26 -21.04 6.80
N ASN A 133 13.24 -20.30 6.42
CA ASN A 133 13.19 -18.83 6.41
C ASN A 133 11.90 -18.33 7.08
N ALA A 134 11.53 -18.97 8.20
CA ALA A 134 10.38 -18.60 8.99
C ALA A 134 10.47 -17.16 9.49
N VAL A 135 9.34 -16.46 9.49
CA VAL A 135 9.23 -15.07 9.91
C VAL A 135 8.98 -14.98 11.40
N ASP A 136 9.80 -14.24 12.13
CA ASP A 136 9.55 -13.90 13.51
C ASP A 136 8.35 -12.93 13.60
N LEU A 137 7.37 -13.23 14.46
CA LEU A 137 6.14 -12.47 14.58
C LEU A 137 6.20 -11.54 15.78
N LEU A 138 6.33 -10.25 15.53
CA LEU A 138 6.38 -9.22 16.56
C LEU A 138 7.37 -9.60 17.67
N LYS A 139 7.21 -9.03 18.85
CA LYS A 139 7.98 -9.41 20.06
C LYS A 139 7.32 -10.58 20.83
N LEU A 140 6.46 -11.38 20.15
CA LEU A 140 5.67 -12.43 20.77
C LEU A 140 6.43 -13.75 20.94
N LYS A 141 7.70 -13.83 20.48
CA LYS A 141 8.49 -15.07 20.43
C LYS A 141 7.80 -16.20 19.67
N LEU A 142 7.05 -15.84 18.65
CA LEU A 142 6.36 -16.74 17.73
C LEU A 142 7.03 -16.66 16.38
N LYS A 143 6.97 -17.75 15.60
CA LYS A 143 7.41 -17.78 14.21
C LYS A 143 6.31 -18.28 13.31
N TYR A 144 6.26 -17.73 12.11
CA TYR A 144 5.36 -18.16 11.05
C TYR A 144 6.15 -18.83 9.94
N TYR A 145 5.60 -19.90 9.35
CA TYR A 145 6.07 -20.49 8.11
C TYR A 145 4.93 -21.22 7.39
N TYR A 146 5.08 -21.40 6.08
CA TYR A 146 4.21 -22.27 5.27
C TYR A 146 4.83 -23.64 5.12
N ASP A 147 4.07 -24.67 5.48
CA ASP A 147 4.48 -26.07 5.29
C ASP A 147 3.94 -26.60 3.96
N GLU A 148 4.83 -26.76 3.00
CA GLU A 148 4.52 -27.24 1.65
C GLU A 148 3.99 -28.67 1.65
N SER A 149 4.40 -29.50 2.60
CA SER A 149 4.02 -30.91 2.69
C SER A 149 2.57 -31.10 3.11
N SER A 150 2.09 -30.32 4.07
CA SER A 150 0.70 -30.30 4.54
C SER A 150 -0.15 -29.24 3.87
N GLN A 151 0.45 -28.32 3.10
CA GLN A 151 -0.18 -27.14 2.49
C GLN A 151 -0.87 -26.25 3.54
N LYS A 152 -0.21 -26.03 4.68
CA LYS A 152 -0.75 -25.27 5.81
C LYS A 152 0.17 -24.15 6.24
N ASP A 153 -0.47 -23.07 6.69
CA ASP A 153 0.18 -21.98 7.40
C ASP A 153 0.39 -22.41 8.87
N MET A 154 1.63 -22.37 9.35
CA MET A 154 2.04 -22.89 10.65
C MET A 154 2.57 -21.78 11.55
N ILE A 155 2.24 -21.84 12.83
CA ILE A 155 2.78 -21.02 13.90
C ILE A 155 3.61 -21.88 14.83
N VAL A 156 4.84 -21.48 15.09
CA VAL A 156 5.69 -22.06 16.12
C VAL A 156 5.56 -21.24 17.39
N LEU A 157 5.11 -21.85 18.47
CA LEU A 157 4.95 -21.23 19.78
C LEU A 157 6.29 -21.15 20.54
N GLU A 158 6.37 -20.35 21.61
CA GLU A 158 7.56 -20.17 22.43
C GLU A 158 8.12 -21.50 23.00
N ASP A 159 7.24 -22.46 23.30
CA ASP A 159 7.60 -23.79 23.77
C ASP A 159 8.04 -24.76 22.65
N GLY A 160 8.07 -24.28 21.41
CA GLY A 160 8.43 -25.06 20.23
C GLY A 160 7.29 -25.89 19.64
N LYS A 161 6.07 -25.82 20.21
CA LYS A 161 4.90 -26.49 19.65
C LYS A 161 4.44 -25.79 18.37
N GLU A 162 4.06 -26.58 17.39
CA GLU A 162 3.54 -26.09 16.10
C GLU A 162 2.02 -26.25 16.06
N ILE A 163 1.33 -25.20 15.62
CA ILE A 163 -0.13 -25.21 15.42
C ILE A 163 -0.45 -24.63 14.05
N GLY A 164 -1.55 -25.07 13.43
CA GLY A 164 -2.07 -24.46 12.21
C GLY A 164 -2.59 -23.03 12.48
N LEU A 165 -2.36 -22.10 11.56
CA LEU A 165 -2.90 -20.74 11.68
C LEU A 165 -4.44 -20.75 11.79
N GLU A 166 -5.11 -21.71 11.13
CA GLU A 166 -6.56 -21.93 11.20
C GLU A 166 -7.05 -22.30 12.62
N GLU A 167 -6.17 -22.90 13.45
CA GLU A 167 -6.44 -23.31 14.83
C GLU A 167 -5.98 -22.27 15.86
N ALA A 168 -5.29 -21.23 15.41
CA ALA A 168 -4.75 -20.18 16.27
C ALA A 168 -5.87 -19.23 16.76
N SER A 169 -5.53 -18.37 17.72
CA SER A 169 -6.44 -17.33 18.20
C SER A 169 -6.84 -16.36 17.09
N SER A 170 -8.02 -15.72 17.21
CA SER A 170 -8.49 -14.72 16.26
C SER A 170 -7.51 -13.56 16.08
N GLY A 171 -6.74 -13.22 17.12
CA GLY A 171 -5.68 -12.23 17.06
C GLY A 171 -4.55 -12.65 16.13
N LEU A 172 -4.06 -13.89 16.25
CA LEU A 172 -3.03 -14.43 15.35
C LEU A 172 -3.55 -14.57 13.92
N GLN A 173 -4.79 -15.02 13.74
CA GLN A 173 -5.43 -15.11 12.43
C GLN A 173 -5.56 -13.74 11.74
N SER A 174 -5.65 -12.65 12.51
CA SER A 174 -5.71 -11.28 11.98
C SER A 174 -4.33 -10.66 11.75
N VAL A 175 -3.37 -10.87 12.65
CA VAL A 175 -2.06 -10.22 12.61
C VAL A 175 -1.09 -10.89 11.65
N VAL A 176 -1.11 -12.23 11.57
CA VAL A 176 -0.13 -12.95 10.73
C VAL A 176 -0.23 -12.60 9.25
N PRO A 177 -1.42 -12.60 8.61
CA PRO A 177 -1.51 -12.20 7.21
C PRO A 177 -1.09 -10.75 6.97
N LEU A 178 -1.39 -9.84 7.90
CA LEU A 178 -0.95 -8.46 7.84
C LEU A 178 0.58 -8.36 7.93
N TYR A 179 1.15 -8.91 8.99
CA TYR A 179 2.56 -8.77 9.32
C TYR A 179 3.46 -9.41 8.24
N VAL A 180 3.16 -10.65 7.87
CA VAL A 180 3.93 -11.39 6.87
C VAL A 180 3.85 -10.73 5.49
N TYR A 181 2.67 -10.19 5.13
CA TYR A 181 2.52 -9.51 3.85
C TYR A 181 3.24 -8.16 3.83
N VAL A 182 3.22 -7.39 4.93
CA VAL A 182 4.02 -6.16 5.03
C VAL A 182 5.51 -6.49 5.00
N TYR A 183 5.97 -7.52 5.74
CA TYR A 183 7.35 -7.99 5.69
C TYR A 183 7.80 -8.36 4.27
N TYR A 184 6.95 -9.06 3.52
CA TYR A 184 7.18 -9.34 2.10
C TYR A 184 7.35 -8.06 1.28
N LEU A 185 6.45 -7.09 1.44
CA LEU A 185 6.42 -5.84 0.66
C LEU A 185 7.56 -4.89 0.98
N THR A 186 8.16 -4.97 2.16
CA THR A 186 9.22 -4.05 2.62
C THR A 186 10.63 -4.66 2.54
N HIS A 187 10.74 -5.99 2.53
CA HIS A 187 12.01 -6.71 2.53
C HIS A 187 12.12 -7.67 1.34
N TRP A 188 11.29 -8.72 1.31
CA TRP A 188 11.44 -9.82 0.36
C TRP A 188 11.42 -9.40 -1.11
N ILE A 189 10.46 -8.54 -1.48
CA ILE A 189 10.22 -8.14 -2.87
C ILE A 189 11.42 -7.43 -3.52
N TYR A 190 12.31 -6.85 -2.72
CA TYR A 190 13.49 -6.13 -3.20
C TYR A 190 14.73 -6.99 -3.29
N ASP A 191 14.82 -8.03 -2.45
CA ASP A 191 15.98 -8.92 -2.38
C ASP A 191 15.86 -10.11 -3.34
N HIS A 192 14.66 -10.36 -3.87
CA HIS A 192 14.39 -11.52 -4.69
C HIS A 192 13.76 -11.12 -6.02
N GLN A 193 14.35 -11.61 -7.11
CA GLN A 193 13.71 -11.49 -8.43
C GLN A 193 12.53 -12.45 -8.54
N GLU A 194 11.35 -11.91 -8.79
CA GLU A 194 10.16 -12.71 -9.04
C GLU A 194 10.00 -13.02 -10.52
N ASP A 195 9.45 -14.21 -10.81
CA ASP A 195 9.02 -14.54 -12.17
C ASP A 195 7.90 -13.59 -12.60
N ILE A 196 8.16 -12.85 -13.68
CA ILE A 196 7.20 -11.91 -14.23
C ILE A 196 6.06 -12.69 -14.89
N SER A 197 4.82 -12.53 -14.41
CA SER A 197 3.65 -13.16 -15.00
C SER A 197 3.50 -12.83 -16.50
N PHE A 198 2.85 -13.71 -17.26
CA PHE A 198 2.60 -13.49 -18.68
C PHE A 198 1.88 -12.16 -18.95
N GLU A 199 0.88 -11.83 -18.14
CA GLU A 199 0.13 -10.57 -18.26
C GLU A 199 1.01 -9.35 -18.01
N LYS A 200 1.89 -9.40 -17.01
CA LYS A 200 2.84 -8.32 -16.74
C LYS A 200 3.86 -8.19 -17.87
N LYS A 201 4.36 -9.31 -18.42
CA LYS A 201 5.24 -9.31 -19.61
C LYS A 201 4.54 -8.66 -20.81
N ASP A 202 3.29 -9.00 -21.07
CA ASP A 202 2.50 -8.44 -22.18
C ASP A 202 2.31 -6.92 -22.04
N ARG A 203 2.07 -6.43 -20.82
CA ARG A 203 1.98 -4.99 -20.52
C ARG A 203 3.31 -4.28 -20.74
N ILE A 204 4.42 -4.87 -20.27
CA ILE A 204 5.78 -4.34 -20.48
C ILE A 204 6.10 -4.24 -21.97
N GLU A 205 5.88 -5.32 -22.72
CA GLU A 205 6.10 -5.33 -24.17
C GLU A 205 5.26 -4.26 -24.89
N GLY A 206 4.00 -4.04 -24.44
CA GLY A 206 3.13 -2.99 -24.96
C GLY A 206 3.66 -1.58 -24.71
N ALA A 207 4.12 -1.31 -23.50
CA ALA A 207 4.69 0.00 -23.12
C ALA A 207 6.00 0.28 -23.89
N LEU A 208 6.91 -0.69 -23.93
CA LEU A 208 8.17 -0.58 -24.67
C LEU A 208 7.92 -0.37 -26.17
N SER A 209 6.94 -1.07 -26.76
CA SER A 209 6.56 -0.88 -28.16
C SER A 209 6.05 0.52 -28.42
N ARG A 210 5.23 1.07 -27.52
CA ARG A 210 4.69 2.43 -27.62
C ARG A 210 5.81 3.49 -27.59
N GLU A 211 6.71 3.39 -26.63
CA GLU A 211 7.82 4.33 -26.51
C GLU A 211 8.75 4.26 -27.73
N TYR A 212 9.09 3.06 -28.16
CA TYR A 212 9.91 2.85 -29.37
C TYR A 212 9.27 3.51 -30.61
N ILE A 213 7.96 3.30 -30.83
CA ILE A 213 7.26 3.89 -31.97
C ILE A 213 7.21 5.42 -31.86
N LYS A 214 6.94 5.98 -30.68
CA LYS A 214 6.97 7.44 -30.44
C LYS A 214 8.34 8.05 -30.74
N MET A 215 9.40 7.41 -30.27
CA MET A 215 10.77 7.89 -30.51
C MET A 215 11.12 7.83 -32.01
N PHE A 216 10.77 6.74 -32.68
CA PHE A 216 11.01 6.58 -34.10
C PHE A 216 10.20 7.60 -34.94
N SER A 217 8.93 7.83 -34.61
CA SER A 217 8.10 8.84 -35.30
C SER A 217 8.66 10.24 -35.12
N LYS A 218 9.16 10.60 -33.94
CA LYS A 218 9.80 11.87 -33.65
C LYS A 218 11.09 12.04 -34.48
N GLN A 219 11.89 11.00 -34.60
CA GLN A 219 13.12 11.00 -35.38
C GLN A 219 12.85 11.14 -36.90
N MET A 220 11.74 10.59 -37.38
CA MET A 220 11.29 10.63 -38.76
C MET A 220 10.42 11.87 -39.08
N ASN A 221 10.16 12.76 -38.11
CA ASN A 221 9.24 13.88 -38.21
C ASN A 221 7.82 13.49 -38.65
N VAL A 222 7.35 12.28 -38.25
CA VAL A 222 5.99 11.80 -38.50
C VAL A 222 5.11 12.12 -37.31
N VAL A 223 4.02 12.84 -37.51
CA VAL A 223 2.99 13.05 -36.49
C VAL A 223 2.03 11.87 -36.54
N MET A 224 1.91 11.19 -35.43
CA MET A 224 0.96 10.09 -35.26
C MET A 224 -0.14 10.51 -34.29
N ASP A 225 -1.40 10.23 -34.65
CA ASP A 225 -2.50 10.29 -33.69
C ASP A 225 -2.51 9.03 -32.78
N GLU A 226 -3.26 9.09 -31.70
CA GLU A 226 -3.30 8.02 -30.71
C GLU A 226 -3.94 6.73 -31.25
N GLU A 227 -4.87 6.82 -32.19
CA GLU A 227 -5.52 5.65 -32.80
C GLU A 227 -4.51 4.87 -33.66
N PHE A 228 -3.77 5.58 -34.51
CA PHE A 228 -2.70 5.00 -35.31
C PHE A 228 -1.58 4.42 -34.44
N LEU A 229 -1.20 5.13 -33.37
CA LEU A 229 -0.18 4.67 -32.43
C LEU A 229 -0.63 3.36 -31.73
N ASN A 230 -1.89 3.28 -31.29
CA ASN A 230 -2.44 2.08 -30.67
C ASN A 230 -2.46 0.87 -31.61
N GLN A 231 -2.77 1.10 -32.89
CA GLN A 231 -2.71 0.06 -33.91
C GLN A 231 -1.27 -0.37 -34.19
N ALA A 232 -0.35 0.57 -34.36
CA ALA A 232 1.07 0.29 -34.59
C ALA A 232 1.70 -0.51 -33.42
N VAL A 233 1.32 -0.20 -32.15
CA VAL A 233 1.74 -0.96 -30.98
C VAL A 233 1.27 -2.41 -31.03
N LYS A 234 0.01 -2.66 -31.44
CA LYS A 234 -0.51 -4.03 -31.57
C LYS A 234 0.26 -4.82 -32.63
N GLU A 235 0.55 -4.20 -33.76
CA GLU A 235 1.30 -4.84 -34.85
C GLU A 235 2.76 -5.08 -34.47
N ALA A 236 3.41 -4.12 -33.80
CA ALA A 236 4.79 -4.26 -33.33
C ALA A 236 4.94 -5.41 -32.32
N LYS A 237 4.03 -5.56 -31.36
CA LYS A 237 4.02 -6.67 -30.39
C LYS A 237 3.97 -8.05 -31.05
N LEU A 238 3.32 -8.17 -32.19
CA LEU A 238 3.22 -9.41 -32.97
C LEU A 238 4.45 -9.65 -33.86
N SER A 239 5.28 -8.62 -34.09
CA SER A 239 6.43 -8.70 -35.00
C SER A 239 7.59 -9.47 -34.38
N PRO A 240 8.08 -10.55 -35.01
CA PRO A 240 9.29 -11.24 -34.60
C PRO A 240 10.54 -10.35 -34.63
N GLY A 241 10.57 -9.36 -35.51
CA GLY A 241 11.65 -8.39 -35.63
C GLY A 241 11.77 -7.49 -34.41
N PHE A 242 10.65 -7.02 -33.87
CA PHE A 242 10.63 -6.20 -32.66
C PHE A 242 11.10 -6.99 -31.43
N LYS A 243 10.64 -8.23 -31.26
CA LYS A 243 11.13 -9.13 -30.18
C LYS A 243 12.63 -9.37 -30.27
N LYS A 244 13.17 -9.48 -31.51
CA LYS A 244 14.61 -9.60 -31.73
C LYS A 244 15.37 -8.33 -31.38
N ILE A 245 14.82 -7.14 -31.69
CA ILE A 245 15.40 -5.84 -31.33
C ILE A 245 15.47 -5.70 -29.80
N LEU A 246 14.38 -5.97 -29.08
CA LEU A 246 14.35 -5.95 -27.62
C LEU A 246 15.35 -6.95 -27.01
N GLY A 247 15.45 -8.19 -27.58
CA GLY A 247 16.42 -9.19 -27.13
C GLY A 247 17.86 -8.78 -27.42
N THR A 248 18.10 -8.10 -28.53
CA THR A 248 19.45 -7.62 -28.92
C THR A 248 19.85 -6.36 -28.12
N ALA A 249 18.90 -5.48 -27.79
CA ALA A 249 19.14 -4.33 -26.91
C ALA A 249 19.69 -4.74 -25.54
N LYS A 250 19.21 -5.88 -24.99
CA LYS A 250 19.73 -6.45 -23.74
C LYS A 250 21.17 -6.94 -23.81
N THR A 251 21.64 -7.29 -25.00
CA THR A 251 23.01 -7.83 -25.22
C THR A 251 24.02 -6.82 -25.71
N LEU A 252 23.56 -5.73 -26.36
CA LEU A 252 24.40 -4.66 -26.88
C LEU A 252 24.52 -3.51 -25.87
N LYS A 253 25.59 -3.52 -25.10
CA LYS A 253 25.87 -2.42 -24.14
C LYS A 253 26.23 -1.07 -24.80
N LYS A 254 26.63 -1.05 -26.08
CA LYS A 254 26.87 0.16 -26.90
C LYS A 254 26.85 -0.20 -28.40
N ALA A 255 26.12 0.58 -29.17
CA ALA A 255 26.07 0.41 -30.64
C ALA A 255 27.05 1.34 -31.37
N GLY A 256 27.71 2.25 -30.67
CA GLY A 256 28.66 3.20 -31.26
C GLY A 256 28.03 4.32 -32.08
N ASN A 257 26.72 4.56 -31.89
CA ASN A 257 25.96 5.66 -32.49
C ASN A 257 25.15 6.33 -31.38
N ASP A 258 25.46 7.58 -31.05
CA ASP A 258 24.89 8.33 -29.92
C ASP A 258 23.35 8.32 -29.87
N SER A 259 22.68 8.39 -31.01
CA SER A 259 21.22 8.34 -31.07
C SER A 259 20.65 6.96 -30.76
N LEU A 260 21.32 5.90 -31.19
CA LEU A 260 20.91 4.52 -30.93
C LEU A 260 21.27 4.10 -29.52
N ASP A 261 22.40 4.58 -29.00
CA ASP A 261 22.85 4.32 -27.63
C ASP A 261 21.90 4.98 -26.62
N ASN A 262 21.47 6.23 -26.85
CA ASN A 262 20.44 6.91 -26.06
C ASN A 262 19.09 6.18 -26.11
N LEU A 263 18.70 5.65 -27.28
CA LEU A 263 17.49 4.85 -27.43
C LEU A 263 17.56 3.56 -26.58
N LEU A 264 18.67 2.86 -26.68
CA LEU A 264 18.89 1.61 -25.94
C LEU A 264 18.89 1.85 -24.42
N GLU A 265 19.54 2.91 -23.97
CA GLU A 265 19.58 3.31 -22.57
C GLU A 265 18.17 3.62 -22.04
N THR A 266 17.40 4.39 -22.79
CA THR A 266 15.99 4.69 -22.44
C THR A 266 15.12 3.42 -22.39
N VAL A 267 15.29 2.47 -23.31
CA VAL A 267 14.54 1.21 -23.31
C VAL A 267 14.93 0.35 -22.10
N LEU A 268 16.21 0.29 -21.75
CA LEU A 268 16.70 -0.48 -20.60
C LEU A 268 16.20 0.12 -19.27
N GLU A 269 16.29 1.46 -19.12
CA GLU A 269 15.73 2.16 -17.96
C GLU A 269 14.22 1.92 -17.81
N LEU A 270 13.51 1.94 -18.93
CA LEU A 270 12.08 1.69 -18.95
C LEU A 270 11.74 0.24 -18.54
N GLU A 271 12.51 -0.72 -19.04
CA GLU A 271 12.32 -2.12 -18.67
C GLU A 271 12.58 -2.34 -17.18
N GLU A 272 13.63 -1.75 -16.64
CA GLU A 272 13.97 -1.84 -15.21
C GLU A 272 12.86 -1.20 -14.37
N ASN A 273 12.44 0.02 -14.70
CA ASN A 273 11.37 0.73 -13.99
C ASN A 273 10.02 -0.01 -14.00
N ILE A 274 9.70 -0.73 -15.08
CA ILE A 274 8.44 -1.47 -15.21
C ILE A 274 8.53 -2.86 -14.57
N SER A 275 9.70 -3.49 -14.64
CA SER A 275 9.87 -4.88 -14.21
C SER A 275 9.92 -5.04 -12.70
N HIS A 276 10.48 -4.07 -11.99
CA HIS A 276 10.71 -4.15 -10.54
C HIS A 276 10.04 -2.98 -9.82
N PRO A 277 9.30 -3.23 -8.73
CA PRO A 277 8.79 -2.15 -7.89
C PRO A 277 9.96 -1.46 -7.17
N HIS A 278 9.97 -0.14 -7.20
CA HIS A 278 11.00 0.66 -6.52
C HIS A 278 10.63 0.98 -5.08
N TYR A 279 9.34 0.94 -4.76
CA TYR A 279 8.78 1.19 -3.44
C TYR A 279 7.41 0.51 -3.32
N SER A 280 6.90 0.44 -2.11
CA SER A 280 5.56 -0.09 -1.83
C SER A 280 4.67 0.98 -1.21
N ASN A 281 3.47 1.14 -1.74
CA ASN A 281 2.36 1.86 -1.13
C ASN A 281 1.47 0.84 -0.42
N ILE A 282 1.54 0.80 0.91
CA ILE A 282 0.86 -0.19 1.74
C ILE A 282 -0.33 0.48 2.42
N ILE A 283 -1.54 0.03 2.11
CA ILE A 283 -2.78 0.55 2.69
C ILE A 283 -3.40 -0.52 3.58
N VAL A 284 -3.56 -0.22 4.86
CA VAL A 284 -4.07 -1.17 5.88
C VAL A 284 -5.34 -0.65 6.51
N GLU A 285 -6.41 -1.43 6.45
CA GLU A 285 -7.62 -1.17 7.21
C GLU A 285 -7.55 -1.83 8.59
N GLU A 286 -7.79 -1.03 9.62
CA GLU A 286 -7.98 -1.47 11.01
C GLU A 286 -6.96 -2.54 11.46
N PRO A 287 -5.64 -2.20 11.50
CA PRO A 287 -4.60 -3.16 11.88
C PRO A 287 -4.81 -3.74 13.29
N GLU A 288 -5.54 -3.05 14.14
CA GLU A 288 -5.86 -3.42 15.52
C GLU A 288 -6.86 -4.57 15.69
N LEU A 289 -7.53 -5.00 14.63
CA LEU A 289 -8.62 -5.98 14.74
C LEU A 289 -8.20 -7.26 15.48
N ASN A 290 -8.98 -7.62 16.50
CA ASN A 290 -8.81 -8.79 17.35
C ASN A 290 -7.51 -8.82 18.18
N LEU A 291 -6.79 -7.68 18.30
CA LEU A 291 -5.54 -7.60 19.04
C LEU A 291 -5.73 -6.97 20.44
N PHE A 292 -5.00 -7.50 21.41
CA PHE A 292 -4.88 -6.86 22.72
C PHE A 292 -4.08 -5.56 22.62
N PRO A 293 -4.32 -4.59 23.53
CA PRO A 293 -3.65 -3.28 23.53
C PRO A 293 -2.11 -3.35 23.43
N GLU A 294 -1.49 -4.28 24.14
CA GLU A 294 -0.04 -4.47 24.10
C GLU A 294 0.45 -4.91 22.72
N THR A 295 -0.23 -5.89 22.14
CA THR A 295 0.07 -6.37 20.78
C THR A 295 -0.14 -5.26 19.72
N GLN A 296 -1.14 -4.40 19.91
CA GLN A 296 -1.37 -3.25 19.04
C GLN A 296 -0.20 -2.26 19.09
N LYS A 297 0.32 -1.97 20.29
CA LYS A 297 1.51 -1.13 20.48
C LYS A 297 2.72 -1.74 19.76
N ASP A 298 3.00 -3.02 19.99
CA ASP A 298 4.15 -3.70 19.39
C ASP A 298 4.02 -3.77 17.86
N LEU A 299 2.81 -3.97 17.34
CA LEU A 299 2.54 -3.97 15.90
C LEU A 299 2.92 -2.64 15.25
N ILE A 300 2.59 -1.48 15.87
CA ILE A 300 2.97 -0.18 15.33
C ILE A 300 4.49 -0.02 15.31
N TYR A 301 5.17 -0.41 16.38
CA TYR A 301 6.62 -0.31 16.43
C TYR A 301 7.29 -1.11 15.32
N ASP A 302 6.86 -2.36 15.13
CA ASP A 302 7.44 -3.22 14.10
C ASP A 302 7.07 -2.75 12.67
N LEU A 303 5.82 -2.29 12.45
CA LEU A 303 5.43 -1.74 11.14
C LEU A 303 6.25 -0.49 10.78
N LEU A 304 6.50 0.40 11.74
CA LEU A 304 7.32 1.58 11.53
C LEU A 304 8.79 1.20 11.27
N GLU A 305 9.34 0.23 12.01
CA GLU A 305 10.67 -0.32 11.77
C GLU A 305 10.79 -0.86 10.35
N MET A 306 9.80 -1.65 9.89
CA MET A 306 9.80 -2.23 8.54
C MET A 306 9.82 -1.18 7.42
N ILE A 307 9.14 -0.03 7.59
CA ILE A 307 9.07 1.02 6.57
C ILE A 307 10.14 2.10 6.73
N ASN A 308 10.91 2.09 7.82
CA ASN A 308 11.88 3.13 8.16
C ASN A 308 13.08 3.23 7.20
N SER A 309 13.13 2.39 6.17
CA SER A 309 14.08 2.52 5.05
C SER A 309 13.89 3.83 4.25
N GLY A 310 12.81 4.58 4.48
CA GLY A 310 12.46 5.80 3.76
C GLY A 310 12.04 5.59 2.31
N ARG A 311 11.85 4.33 1.91
CA ARG A 311 11.44 3.94 0.56
C ARG A 311 9.94 3.72 0.47
N ASP A 312 9.35 3.07 1.48
CA ASP A 312 7.99 2.59 1.45
C ASP A 312 7.02 3.53 2.16
N HIS A 313 5.75 3.52 1.77
CA HIS A 313 4.70 4.38 2.31
C HIS A 313 3.61 3.53 2.97
N LEU A 314 3.20 3.92 4.18
CA LEU A 314 2.17 3.24 4.94
C LEU A 314 0.99 4.18 5.22
N LEU A 315 -0.20 3.80 4.76
CA LEU A 315 -1.47 4.44 5.11
C LEU A 315 -2.28 3.49 5.96
N MET A 316 -2.69 3.91 7.15
CA MET A 316 -3.53 3.10 8.04
C MET A 316 -4.83 3.81 8.39
N THR A 317 -5.91 3.05 8.48
CA THR A 317 -7.15 3.51 9.12
C THR A 317 -7.30 2.80 10.45
N THR A 318 -7.62 3.52 11.52
CA THR A 318 -7.72 2.93 12.87
C THR A 318 -8.87 3.50 13.69
N HIS A 319 -9.39 2.68 14.59
CA HIS A 319 -10.30 3.01 15.69
C HIS A 319 -9.65 2.82 17.06
N SER A 320 -8.33 2.57 17.11
CA SER A 320 -7.60 2.29 18.33
C SER A 320 -6.86 3.53 18.87
N PRO A 321 -7.11 3.90 20.12
CA PRO A 321 -6.26 4.87 20.81
C PRO A 321 -4.83 4.36 21.01
N TYR A 322 -4.64 3.05 21.19
CA TYR A 322 -3.34 2.46 21.47
C TYR A 322 -2.38 2.60 20.29
N LEU A 323 -2.86 2.38 19.06
CA LEU A 323 -2.06 2.62 17.85
C LEU A 323 -1.66 4.10 17.75
N LEU A 324 -2.59 5.00 18.03
CA LEU A 324 -2.35 6.44 17.93
C LEU A 324 -1.32 6.91 18.96
N TYR A 325 -1.43 6.43 20.21
CA TYR A 325 -0.46 6.76 21.25
C TYR A 325 0.91 6.13 21.00
N ALA A 326 0.95 4.89 20.51
CA ALA A 326 2.21 4.23 20.14
C ALA A 326 2.91 4.98 19.01
N LEU A 327 2.19 5.39 17.97
CA LEU A 327 2.72 6.24 16.89
C LEU A 327 3.27 7.55 17.44
N ASN A 328 2.54 8.21 18.35
CA ASN A 328 2.98 9.47 18.95
C ASN A 328 4.27 9.31 19.79
N ASN A 329 4.43 8.13 20.44
CA ASN A 329 5.68 7.80 21.13
C ASN A 329 6.87 7.66 20.16
N CYS A 330 6.67 7.02 19.01
CA CYS A 330 7.70 6.90 17.97
C CYS A 330 8.08 8.26 17.39
N MET A 331 7.11 9.16 17.20
CA MET A 331 7.33 10.53 16.74
C MET A 331 8.10 11.35 17.78
N LEU A 332 7.71 11.25 19.05
CA LEU A 332 8.44 11.91 20.14
C LEU A 332 9.85 11.34 20.28
N GLY A 333 9.99 10.01 20.16
CA GLY A 333 11.28 9.32 20.21
C GLY A 333 12.27 9.89 19.19
N ALA A 334 11.83 10.14 17.96
CA ALA A 334 12.68 10.75 16.92
C ALA A 334 13.16 12.17 17.29
N LEU A 335 12.34 12.96 18.02
CA LEU A 335 12.71 14.30 18.46
C LEU A 335 13.72 14.31 19.62
N VAL A 336 13.76 13.24 20.42
CA VAL A 336 14.57 13.21 21.65
C VAL A 336 15.66 12.12 21.62
N GLN A 337 15.81 11.40 20.51
CA GLN A 337 16.68 10.21 20.42
C GLN A 337 18.13 10.43 20.85
N GLU A 338 18.68 11.63 20.61
CA GLU A 338 20.05 11.99 20.99
C GLU A 338 20.20 12.22 22.51
N ASN A 339 19.08 12.45 23.21
CA ASN A 339 19.06 12.69 24.63
C ASN A 339 18.71 11.43 25.45
N ILE A 340 18.42 10.30 24.80
CA ILE A 340 18.09 9.04 25.47
C ILE A 340 19.37 8.39 26.00
N PRO A 341 19.52 8.22 27.32
CA PRO A 341 20.68 7.57 27.91
C PRO A 341 20.83 6.12 27.42
N GLU A 342 22.06 5.63 27.31
CA GLU A 342 22.35 4.26 26.90
C GLU A 342 21.79 3.21 27.88
N GLU A 343 21.66 3.58 29.14
CA GLU A 343 21.12 2.75 30.22
C GLU A 343 19.61 2.50 30.12
N GLU A 344 18.91 3.32 29.36
CA GLU A 344 17.47 3.19 29.10
C GLU A 344 17.18 2.13 28.03
N GLU A 345 17.52 0.86 28.34
CA GLU A 345 17.40 -0.28 27.41
C GLU A 345 16.04 -0.38 26.72
N GLY A 346 14.95 -0.05 27.42
CA GLY A 346 13.58 -0.10 26.89
C GLY A 346 13.38 0.88 25.74
N LEU A 347 13.87 2.12 25.89
CA LEU A 347 13.79 3.16 24.87
C LEU A 347 14.81 2.92 23.74
N GLN A 348 15.98 2.39 24.08
CA GLN A 348 16.99 2.04 23.07
C GLN A 348 16.47 0.99 22.07
N LYS A 349 15.70 -0.01 22.56
CA LYS A 349 15.07 -1.05 21.70
C LYS A 349 13.96 -0.52 20.79
N MET A 350 13.48 0.70 21.01
CA MET A 350 12.48 1.34 20.18
C MET A 350 13.07 2.21 19.07
N LYS A 351 14.37 2.47 19.06
CA LYS A 351 15.00 3.44 18.15
C LYS A 351 14.72 3.16 16.68
N ASP A 352 14.68 1.89 16.30
CA ASP A 352 14.44 1.49 14.91
C ASP A 352 13.00 1.80 14.44
N SER A 353 12.06 1.97 15.40
CA SER A 353 10.68 2.38 15.12
C SER A 353 10.48 3.90 15.16
N PHE A 354 11.49 4.70 15.47
CA PHE A 354 11.35 6.15 15.54
C PHE A 354 11.16 6.75 14.16
N VAL A 355 10.15 7.61 14.02
CA VAL A 355 9.78 8.27 12.77
C VAL A 355 9.67 9.78 12.99
N LYS A 356 10.26 10.56 12.10
CA LYS A 356 10.20 12.02 12.20
C LYS A 356 8.75 12.51 12.06
N PRO A 357 8.29 13.43 12.93
CA PRO A 357 6.93 13.97 12.83
C PRO A 357 6.61 14.61 11.48
N GLU A 358 7.60 15.13 10.76
CA GLU A 358 7.44 15.72 9.42
C GLU A 358 7.10 14.69 8.33
N ASP A 359 7.47 13.42 8.55
CA ASP A 359 7.18 12.31 7.64
C ASP A 359 5.82 11.64 7.94
N VAL A 360 5.11 12.13 8.97
CA VAL A 360 3.83 11.57 9.41
C VAL A 360 2.72 12.60 9.30
N SER A 361 1.57 12.18 8.77
CA SER A 361 0.37 13.01 8.76
C SER A 361 -0.80 12.24 9.36
N VAL A 362 -1.48 12.82 10.34
CA VAL A 362 -2.60 12.20 11.06
C VAL A 362 -3.86 13.03 10.93
N TRP A 363 -4.94 12.42 10.41
CA TRP A 363 -6.21 13.09 10.20
C TRP A 363 -7.33 12.43 11.01
N GLU A 364 -8.21 13.24 11.54
CA GLU A 364 -9.48 12.81 12.13
C GLU A 364 -10.62 13.01 11.14
N ILE A 365 -11.42 11.99 10.92
CA ILE A 365 -12.60 12.05 10.05
C ILE A 365 -13.86 12.06 10.92
N LYS A 366 -14.65 13.12 10.79
CA LYS A 366 -15.92 13.28 11.50
C LYS A 366 -17.02 13.61 10.51
N ASN A 367 -18.11 12.83 10.55
CA ASN A 367 -19.25 12.99 9.62
C ASN A 367 -18.82 13.01 8.13
N GLY A 368 -17.81 12.21 7.77
CA GLY A 368 -17.29 12.09 6.42
C GLY A 368 -16.48 13.30 5.93
N LYS A 369 -16.02 14.16 6.82
CA LYS A 369 -15.13 15.29 6.52
C LYS A 369 -13.89 15.19 7.39
N PHE A 370 -12.74 15.65 6.88
CA PHE A 370 -11.59 15.89 7.72
C PHE A 370 -11.97 16.94 8.78
N PHE A 371 -11.66 16.61 10.03
CA PHE A 371 -11.91 17.52 11.12
C PHE A 371 -10.83 18.61 11.13
N PRO A 372 -11.16 19.87 10.78
CA PRO A 372 -10.16 20.92 10.74
C PRO A 372 -9.73 21.23 12.17
N TYR A 373 -8.49 21.01 12.49
CA TYR A 373 -7.87 21.72 13.60
C TYR A 373 -7.72 23.19 13.14
N LYS A 374 -8.35 24.11 13.87
CA LYS A 374 -8.52 25.50 13.44
C LYS A 374 -7.24 26.26 13.12
N GLU A 375 -6.09 25.70 13.47
CA GLU A 375 -4.78 26.37 13.41
C GLU A 375 -3.80 25.67 12.45
N ASN A 376 -4.16 24.49 11.89
CA ASN A 376 -3.27 23.77 10.99
C ASN A 376 -3.80 23.81 9.55
N PRO A 377 -3.08 24.45 8.61
CA PRO A 377 -3.50 24.55 7.21
C PRO A 377 -3.58 23.18 6.51
N ASN A 378 -2.93 22.16 7.05
CA ASN A 378 -2.92 20.80 6.48
C ASN A 378 -4.03 19.91 7.05
N TYR A 379 -4.91 20.43 7.90
CA TYR A 379 -6.01 19.68 8.54
C TYR A 379 -5.58 18.45 9.36
N THR A 380 -4.30 18.34 9.76
CA THR A 380 -3.82 17.27 10.64
C THR A 380 -4.15 17.60 12.10
N ILE A 381 -4.19 16.56 12.96
CA ILE A 381 -4.39 16.70 14.41
C ILE A 381 -3.05 16.78 15.16
N GLN A 382 -2.05 17.36 14.54
CA GLN A 382 -0.70 17.49 15.06
C GLN A 382 -0.42 18.93 15.50
N ASP A 383 0.34 19.10 16.59
CA ASP A 383 0.78 20.39 17.09
C ASP A 383 1.98 20.94 16.27
N GLU A 384 2.53 22.09 16.65
CA GLU A 384 3.67 22.75 15.97
C GLU A 384 4.95 21.88 15.93
N ARG A 385 5.08 20.91 16.84
CA ARG A 385 6.18 19.94 16.84
C ARG A 385 5.86 18.68 16.03
N GLY A 386 4.69 18.63 15.40
CA GLY A 386 4.18 17.50 14.67
C GLY A 386 3.61 16.38 15.54
N LEU A 387 3.49 16.57 16.87
CA LEU A 387 2.97 15.56 17.79
C LEU A 387 1.45 15.58 17.86
N ILE A 388 0.84 14.41 18.01
CA ILE A 388 -0.61 14.24 18.09
C ILE A 388 -1.13 14.79 19.42
N ARG A 389 -2.12 15.68 19.37
CA ARG A 389 -2.72 16.33 20.53
C ARG A 389 -4.25 16.41 20.42
N ASN A 390 -4.92 16.34 21.57
CA ASN A 390 -6.37 16.56 21.68
C ASN A 390 -7.20 15.77 20.65
N ASN A 391 -6.81 14.53 20.39
CA ASN A 391 -7.49 13.67 19.45
C ASN A 391 -8.89 13.26 19.95
N TYR A 392 -9.67 12.59 19.09
CA TYR A 392 -11.02 12.14 19.43
C TYR A 392 -11.07 11.27 20.69
N PHE A 393 -10.10 10.37 20.85
CA PHE A 393 -10.07 9.46 22.01
C PHE A 393 -9.82 10.19 23.32
N ASP A 394 -8.93 11.18 23.33
CA ASP A 394 -8.68 12.05 24.52
C ASP A 394 -9.96 12.75 24.96
N ARG A 395 -10.71 13.30 23.98
CA ARG A 395 -11.96 14.01 24.26
C ARG A 395 -13.05 13.07 24.80
N ILE A 396 -13.18 11.87 24.25
CA ILE A 396 -14.16 10.89 24.75
C ILE A 396 -13.75 10.36 26.12
N MET A 397 -12.47 10.06 26.32
CA MET A 397 -11.96 9.62 27.63
C MET A 397 -12.24 10.68 28.71
N LYS A 398 -11.96 11.96 28.41
CA LYS A 398 -12.25 13.05 29.32
C LYS A 398 -13.74 13.13 29.69
N ASN A 399 -14.65 12.97 28.73
CA ASN A 399 -16.08 12.94 28.99
C ASN A 399 -16.49 11.77 29.89
N ILE A 400 -16.01 10.56 29.59
CA ILE A 400 -16.28 9.37 30.42
C ILE A 400 -15.78 9.57 31.85
N MET A 401 -14.58 10.13 32.04
CA MET A 401 -14.04 10.39 33.37
C MET A 401 -14.80 11.50 34.10
N THR A 402 -15.35 12.47 33.38
CA THR A 402 -16.21 13.51 33.95
C THR A 402 -17.53 12.90 34.45
N ASP A 403 -18.16 12.02 33.65
CA ASP A 403 -19.38 11.30 34.04
C ASP A 403 -19.10 10.41 35.27
N PHE A 404 -17.96 9.71 35.28
CA PHE A 404 -17.55 8.88 36.41
C PHE A 404 -17.37 9.72 37.70
N ALA A 405 -16.66 10.85 37.61
CA ALA A 405 -16.48 11.75 38.75
C ALA A 405 -17.82 12.25 39.29
N ALA A 406 -18.75 12.65 38.41
CA ALA A 406 -20.08 13.10 38.81
C ALA A 406 -20.89 11.97 39.51
N LEU A 407 -20.71 10.70 39.10
CA LEU A 407 -21.37 9.57 39.76
C LEU A 407 -20.75 9.25 41.13
N MET A 408 -19.44 9.46 41.29
CA MET A 408 -18.75 9.26 42.58
C MET A 408 -19.28 10.18 43.69
N ASP A 409 -19.80 11.37 43.34
CA ASP A 409 -20.41 12.30 44.31
C ASP A 409 -21.69 11.73 44.96
N TYR A 410 -22.24 10.65 44.42
CA TYR A 410 -23.41 9.96 44.94
C TYR A 410 -23.08 8.58 45.56
N CYS A 411 -21.79 8.23 45.67
CA CYS A 411 -21.40 7.06 46.44
C CYS A 411 -21.48 7.39 47.93
N ASP A 412 -22.26 6.64 48.71
CA ASP A 412 -22.25 6.74 50.16
C ASP A 412 -20.84 6.37 50.68
N GLU A 413 -20.27 7.25 51.53
CA GLU A 413 -19.05 6.95 52.26
C GLU A 413 -19.41 5.87 53.33
N ASP A 414 -19.20 4.60 53.02
CA ASP A 414 -19.24 3.50 53.97
C ASP A 414 -17.96 3.45 54.85
#